data_49dc28833f3dff6d410e3721bff6fdf2
#
_entry.id   49dc28833f3dff6d410e3721bff6fdf2
#
_cell.length_a   1.000
_cell.length_b   1.000
_cell.length_c   1.000
_cell.angle_alpha   90.00
_cell.angle_beta   90.00
_cell.angle_gamma   90.00
#
_symmetry.space_group_name_H-M   'P 1'
#
loop_
_entity.id
_entity.type
_entity.pdbx_description
1 polymer ?
#
loop_
_entity_poly.entity_id
_entity_poly.type
_entity_poly.pdbx_seq_one_letter_code
_entity_poly.pdbx_strand_id
1 'polypeptide(L)'
;MVKKFIQALVAIGALAACVQCEIEMRNFTQPLDHFDENCTETWDNTYYIDESFYQPGGPIFLYVGDMQFFYTYARLNSSHFTDIAREVGALLIGTEHRYFGESRPVPDLSIENLVYLTSSQALEDMAALVRFIKSSSPDLEEAKVIAAGIGQGGALATWLRQGYPDLIDGAWASSAKLNAIVNFGEFHETTTQSVRIYGGVLCYDNMVTAFSMLEDVFEARNYTKLMEVFKMCENEDDYDEELAGALFFGTIATTIGVYISMLHASGITSFCGYLDRGEDPLMGLSDWIYYTIYNAQGCVPGSFDDLIGIYMDPEWSSVGALIGGRQQVWQVCHEFGWFRSSDASDHPFGHRFPYDIMFEQCGYLLNWTISNEDIRNNIDNTNALFGGLTPNVTRVYFTNGELDSDKRLSILQDLNDEAPADVIPYFGYGADFASMDTTVFEGLRHIQERVRSLIFQWLEIDDGETETTTEEIETTTPSNITSYD
;
A
#
# COMPACT_ATOMS: atom_id res chain seq x y z
N MET A 1 -1.84 7.13 -25.91
CA MET A 1 -0.60 7.64 -25.33
C MET A 1 -0.19 6.79 -24.11
N VAL A 2 -1.11 6.41 -23.25
CA VAL A 2 -0.91 5.48 -22.11
C VAL A 2 -0.26 4.15 -22.55
N LYS A 3 -0.68 3.55 -23.66
CA LYS A 3 -0.04 2.34 -24.25
C LYS A 3 1.47 2.51 -24.52
N LYS A 4 1.92 3.72 -24.84
CA LYS A 4 3.35 4.01 -25.05
C LYS A 4 4.11 4.19 -23.73
N PHE A 5 3.41 4.62 -22.67
CA PHE A 5 4.00 4.78 -21.34
C PHE A 5 4.18 3.43 -20.65
N ILE A 6 3.18 2.56 -20.75
CA ILE A 6 3.27 1.16 -20.28
C ILE A 6 4.33 0.40 -21.08
N GLN A 7 4.40 0.60 -22.41
CA GLN A 7 5.47 0.01 -23.23
C GLN A 7 6.86 0.60 -22.93
N ALA A 8 6.96 1.84 -22.47
CA ALA A 8 8.23 2.43 -22.04
C ALA A 8 8.67 1.91 -20.67
N LEU A 9 7.76 1.68 -19.73
CA LEU A 9 8.07 1.05 -18.44
C LEU A 9 8.45 -0.43 -18.61
N VAL A 10 7.78 -1.16 -19.50
CA VAL A 10 8.13 -2.54 -19.88
C VAL A 10 9.44 -2.57 -20.67
N ALA A 11 9.72 -1.58 -21.53
CA ALA A 11 10.95 -1.51 -22.32
C ALA A 11 12.18 -1.04 -21.51
N ILE A 12 12.01 -0.28 -20.43
CA ILE A 12 13.11 0.08 -19.53
C ILE A 12 13.49 -1.13 -18.66
N GLY A 13 12.54 -2.03 -18.34
CA GLY A 13 12.86 -3.33 -17.73
C GLY A 13 13.58 -4.31 -18.66
N ALA A 14 13.51 -4.14 -20.00
CA ALA A 14 14.06 -5.09 -20.99
C ALA A 14 15.44 -4.70 -21.55
N LEU A 15 16.05 -3.59 -21.14
CA LEU A 15 17.34 -3.10 -21.68
C LEU A 15 18.50 -3.07 -20.68
N ALA A 16 18.31 -3.57 -19.45
CA ALA A 16 19.44 -4.04 -18.67
C ALA A 16 19.83 -5.41 -19.22
N ALA A 17 20.91 -5.49 -19.99
CA ALA A 17 21.49 -6.74 -20.42
C ALA A 17 21.78 -7.59 -19.18
N CYS A 18 20.92 -8.55 -18.91
CA CYS A 18 20.92 -9.42 -17.75
C CYS A 18 22.14 -10.34 -17.82
N VAL A 19 23.08 -10.12 -16.93
CA VAL A 19 23.95 -11.19 -16.44
C VAL A 19 23.13 -11.89 -15.36
N GLN A 20 22.55 -13.06 -15.68
CA GLN A 20 21.75 -13.95 -14.82
C GLN A 20 20.57 -13.25 -14.07
N CYS A 21 19.40 -13.27 -14.68
CA CYS A 21 18.14 -13.11 -13.95
C CYS A 21 17.92 -14.43 -13.17
N GLU A 22 18.14 -14.37 -11.88
CA GLU A 22 18.03 -15.53 -10.98
C GLU A 22 16.59 -15.77 -10.53
N ILE A 23 15.70 -14.75 -10.63
CA ILE A 23 14.29 -14.83 -10.25
C ILE A 23 13.48 -15.37 -11.44
N GLU A 24 12.85 -16.52 -11.24
CA GLU A 24 11.98 -17.13 -12.23
C GLU A 24 10.50 -16.88 -11.90
N MET A 25 9.68 -16.67 -12.92
CA MET A 25 8.24 -16.62 -12.82
C MET A 25 7.68 -18.02 -13.16
N ARG A 26 6.87 -18.57 -12.26
CA ARG A 26 6.26 -19.89 -12.37
C ARG A 26 4.76 -19.80 -12.09
N ASN A 27 4.01 -20.82 -12.51
CA ASN A 27 2.58 -20.92 -12.25
C ASN A 27 2.30 -22.11 -11.33
N PHE A 28 1.29 -21.93 -10.47
CA PHE A 28 0.75 -22.97 -9.61
C PHE A 28 -0.77 -23.06 -9.82
N THR A 29 -1.23 -24.23 -10.27
CA THR A 29 -2.65 -24.46 -10.51
C THR A 29 -3.38 -24.77 -9.20
N GLN A 30 -4.47 -24.08 -8.95
CA GLN A 30 -5.25 -24.21 -7.72
C GLN A 30 -6.75 -23.97 -7.94
N PRO A 31 -7.63 -24.31 -6.95
CA PRO A 31 -9.07 -24.07 -7.08
C PRO A 31 -9.43 -22.61 -7.28
N LEU A 32 -10.45 -22.33 -8.06
CA LEU A 32 -11.01 -20.99 -8.18
C LEU A 32 -11.66 -20.55 -6.85
N ASP A 33 -12.45 -21.45 -6.28
CA ASP A 33 -13.08 -21.25 -4.96
C ASP A 33 -12.60 -22.33 -3.99
N HIS A 34 -11.90 -21.92 -2.94
CA HIS A 34 -11.39 -22.80 -1.88
C HIS A 34 -12.47 -23.22 -0.89
N PHE A 35 -13.63 -22.57 -0.88
CA PHE A 35 -14.68 -22.77 0.12
C PHE A 35 -15.91 -23.51 -0.42
N ASP A 36 -16.00 -23.72 -1.74
CA ASP A 36 -17.03 -24.57 -2.33
C ASP A 36 -16.45 -25.91 -2.78
N GLU A 37 -16.70 -26.97 -2.02
CA GLU A 37 -16.27 -28.34 -2.33
C GLU A 37 -16.81 -28.87 -3.69
N ASN A 38 -17.86 -28.25 -4.23
CA ASN A 38 -18.42 -28.62 -5.53
C ASN A 38 -17.79 -27.83 -6.68
N CYS A 39 -17.04 -26.78 -6.40
CA CYS A 39 -16.31 -26.04 -7.44
C CYS A 39 -15.16 -26.90 -7.97
N THR A 40 -15.25 -27.24 -9.26
CA THR A 40 -14.20 -28.02 -9.96
C THR A 40 -13.31 -27.14 -10.85
N GLU A 41 -13.59 -25.85 -10.89
CA GLU A 41 -12.83 -24.90 -11.68
C GLU A 41 -11.49 -24.60 -11.02
N THR A 42 -10.45 -24.56 -11.82
CA THR A 42 -9.08 -24.26 -11.41
C THR A 42 -8.50 -23.14 -12.25
N TRP A 43 -7.48 -22.48 -11.70
CA TRP A 43 -6.77 -21.41 -12.38
C TRP A 43 -5.29 -21.43 -12.05
N ASP A 44 -4.48 -20.74 -12.84
CA ASP A 44 -3.03 -20.65 -12.68
C ASP A 44 -2.67 -19.36 -11.97
N ASN A 45 -2.18 -19.49 -10.73
CA ASN A 45 -1.64 -18.37 -9.93
C ASN A 45 -0.15 -18.22 -10.23
N THR A 46 0.26 -17.01 -10.55
CA THR A 46 1.65 -16.66 -10.81
C THR A 46 2.39 -16.45 -9.50
N TYR A 47 3.58 -16.98 -9.40
CA TYR A 47 4.53 -16.71 -8.32
C TYR A 47 5.96 -16.58 -8.87
N TYR A 48 6.80 -15.92 -8.10
CA TYR A 48 8.22 -15.74 -8.39
C TYR A 48 9.04 -16.58 -7.43
N ILE A 49 10.15 -17.13 -7.91
CA ILE A 49 11.06 -17.96 -7.10
C ILE A 49 12.51 -17.60 -7.40
N ASP A 50 13.31 -17.45 -6.35
CA ASP A 50 14.75 -17.29 -6.42
C ASP A 50 15.43 -18.39 -5.60
N GLU A 51 16.11 -19.28 -6.29
CA GLU A 51 16.87 -20.42 -5.72
C GLU A 51 18.38 -20.12 -5.64
N SER A 52 18.84 -18.92 -6.05
CA SER A 52 20.26 -18.61 -6.28
C SER A 52 21.13 -18.73 -5.03
N PHE A 53 20.57 -18.46 -3.87
CA PHE A 53 21.26 -18.56 -2.59
C PHE A 53 20.66 -19.61 -1.65
N TYR A 54 19.70 -20.38 -2.12
CA TYR A 54 19.08 -21.44 -1.35
C TYR A 54 20.09 -22.54 -0.99
N GLN A 55 20.10 -22.94 0.25
CA GLN A 55 20.88 -24.07 0.77
C GLN A 55 19.94 -25.19 1.22
N PRO A 56 20.22 -26.47 0.88
CA PRO A 56 19.38 -27.59 1.30
C PRO A 56 19.14 -27.58 2.81
N GLY A 57 17.84 -27.60 3.21
CA GLY A 57 17.42 -27.48 4.59
C GLY A 57 17.28 -26.03 5.09
N GLY A 58 17.53 -25.04 4.25
CA GLY A 58 17.25 -23.63 4.54
C GLY A 58 15.74 -23.31 4.60
N PRO A 59 15.36 -22.19 5.23
CA PRO A 59 13.96 -21.79 5.36
C PRO A 59 13.35 -21.33 4.03
N ILE A 60 12.03 -21.18 4.00
CA ILE A 60 11.27 -20.53 2.92
C ILE A 60 10.96 -19.10 3.36
N PHE A 61 11.31 -18.13 2.52
CA PHE A 61 10.95 -16.72 2.69
C PHE A 61 9.88 -16.35 1.69
N LEU A 62 8.67 -16.06 2.20
CA LEU A 62 7.48 -15.75 1.41
C LEU A 62 7.21 -14.25 1.42
N TYR A 63 7.53 -13.54 0.34
CA TYR A 63 7.05 -12.19 0.14
C TYR A 63 5.60 -12.22 -0.36
N VAL A 64 4.71 -11.64 0.44
CA VAL A 64 3.28 -11.59 0.16
C VAL A 64 3.00 -10.37 -0.71
N GLY A 65 2.74 -10.64 -1.99
CA GLY A 65 2.33 -9.61 -2.94
C GLY A 65 0.89 -9.15 -2.67
N ASP A 66 0.66 -7.89 -3.01
CA ASP A 66 -0.64 -7.25 -2.88
C ASP A 66 -1.11 -6.64 -4.22
N MET A 67 -2.02 -5.67 -4.16
CA MET A 67 -2.46 -4.92 -5.33
C MET A 67 -1.32 -4.18 -6.05
N GLN A 68 -0.18 -4.01 -5.42
CA GLN A 68 1.02 -3.39 -6.01
C GLN A 68 1.95 -4.44 -6.66
N PHE A 69 1.40 -5.37 -7.41
CA PHE A 69 2.11 -6.50 -8.03
C PHE A 69 3.39 -6.12 -8.79
N PHE A 70 3.49 -4.89 -9.32
CA PHE A 70 4.70 -4.38 -9.98
C PHE A 70 5.95 -4.41 -9.10
N TYR A 71 5.76 -4.35 -7.78
CA TYR A 71 6.89 -4.29 -6.85
C TYR A 71 7.35 -5.66 -6.37
N THR A 72 6.57 -6.74 -6.55
CA THR A 72 6.96 -8.08 -6.08
C THR A 72 8.33 -8.47 -6.61
N TYR A 73 8.54 -8.44 -7.92
CA TYR A 73 9.84 -8.74 -8.53
C TYR A 73 10.95 -7.82 -7.99
N ALA A 74 10.70 -6.52 -7.89
CA ALA A 74 11.69 -5.57 -7.41
C ALA A 74 12.08 -5.83 -5.94
N ARG A 75 11.11 -6.22 -5.09
CA ARG A 75 11.34 -6.55 -3.69
C ARG A 75 12.14 -7.84 -3.51
N LEU A 76 11.87 -8.86 -4.33
CA LEU A 76 12.68 -10.08 -4.33
C LEU A 76 14.10 -9.82 -4.83
N ASN A 77 14.27 -8.94 -5.80
CA ASN A 77 15.58 -8.62 -6.34
C ASN A 77 16.45 -7.79 -5.36
N SER A 78 15.83 -6.88 -4.61
CA SER A 78 16.55 -6.00 -3.69
C SER A 78 15.63 -5.49 -2.59
N SER A 79 15.76 -6.08 -1.41
CA SER A 79 15.11 -5.61 -0.18
C SER A 79 15.86 -6.14 1.04
N HIS A 80 15.59 -5.57 2.21
CA HIS A 80 16.12 -6.10 3.46
C HIS A 80 15.65 -7.54 3.73
N PHE A 81 14.43 -7.88 3.33
CA PHE A 81 13.94 -9.25 3.40
C PHE A 81 14.79 -10.22 2.55
N THR A 82 15.19 -9.79 1.36
CA THR A 82 16.10 -10.55 0.49
C THR A 82 17.52 -10.62 1.06
N ASP A 83 17.99 -9.56 1.73
CA ASP A 83 19.31 -9.57 2.38
C ASP A 83 19.35 -10.64 3.47
N ILE A 84 18.30 -10.71 4.33
CA ILE A 84 18.20 -11.74 5.37
C ILE A 84 18.05 -13.13 4.73
N ALA A 85 17.22 -13.29 3.69
CA ALA A 85 17.03 -14.56 2.99
C ALA A 85 18.35 -15.12 2.45
N ARG A 86 19.19 -14.25 1.88
CA ARG A 86 20.54 -14.61 1.39
C ARG A 86 21.46 -15.01 2.53
N GLU A 87 21.39 -14.35 3.68
CA GLU A 87 22.21 -14.62 4.83
C GLU A 87 21.94 -16.01 5.43
N VAL A 88 20.66 -16.40 5.49
CA VAL A 88 20.24 -17.69 6.06
C VAL A 88 20.12 -18.83 5.04
N GLY A 89 20.44 -18.58 3.77
CA GLY A 89 20.33 -19.57 2.70
C GLY A 89 18.88 -20.00 2.42
N ALA A 90 17.95 -19.04 2.43
CA ALA A 90 16.52 -19.30 2.23
C ALA A 90 16.16 -19.53 0.77
N LEU A 91 15.09 -20.31 0.53
CA LEU A 91 14.34 -20.27 -0.72
C LEU A 91 13.43 -19.07 -0.70
N LEU A 92 13.63 -18.13 -1.63
CA LEU A 92 12.85 -16.89 -1.69
C LEU A 92 11.71 -17.01 -2.70
N ILE A 93 10.49 -16.72 -2.25
CA ILE A 93 9.26 -16.80 -3.03
C ILE A 93 8.50 -15.50 -2.92
N GLY A 94 7.95 -15.01 -4.04
CA GLY A 94 7.02 -13.90 -4.07
C GLY A 94 5.71 -14.30 -4.71
N THR A 95 4.59 -13.95 -4.08
CA THR A 95 3.26 -14.24 -4.62
C THR A 95 2.73 -13.07 -5.43
N GLU A 96 1.92 -13.36 -6.45
CA GLU A 96 0.93 -12.39 -6.93
C GLU A 96 -0.42 -12.67 -6.27
N HIS A 97 -1.09 -11.62 -5.86
CA HIS A 97 -2.46 -11.72 -5.37
C HIS A 97 -3.40 -12.07 -6.53
N ARG A 98 -4.38 -12.97 -6.29
CA ARG A 98 -5.43 -13.22 -7.29
C ARG A 98 -6.02 -11.92 -7.82
N TYR A 99 -6.36 -11.86 -9.10
CA TYR A 99 -6.86 -10.70 -9.86
C TYR A 99 -5.83 -9.59 -10.15
N PHE A 100 -4.57 -9.72 -9.76
CA PHE A 100 -3.54 -8.75 -10.06
C PHE A 100 -2.44 -9.36 -10.92
N GLY A 101 -1.80 -8.55 -11.74
CA GLY A 101 -0.72 -8.99 -12.61
C GLY A 101 -1.17 -10.00 -13.67
N GLU A 102 -0.47 -11.12 -13.70
CA GLU A 102 -0.78 -12.26 -14.57
C GLU A 102 -1.70 -13.28 -13.88
N SER A 103 -1.99 -13.11 -12.59
CA SER A 103 -2.83 -13.99 -11.76
C SER A 103 -4.32 -13.72 -11.97
N ARG A 104 -4.84 -14.15 -13.12
CA ARG A 104 -6.19 -13.86 -13.63
C ARG A 104 -7.10 -15.08 -13.55
N PRO A 105 -7.83 -15.28 -12.43
CA PRO A 105 -8.62 -16.49 -12.22
C PRO A 105 -9.87 -16.60 -13.09
N VAL A 106 -10.32 -15.49 -13.70
CA VAL A 106 -11.60 -15.36 -14.39
C VAL A 106 -11.43 -14.64 -15.74
N PRO A 107 -12.40 -14.76 -16.68
CA PRO A 107 -12.28 -14.17 -18.02
C PRO A 107 -12.23 -12.63 -18.06
N ASP A 108 -12.92 -11.96 -17.15
CA ASP A 108 -13.04 -10.51 -17.04
C ASP A 108 -13.32 -10.10 -15.58
N LEU A 109 -13.39 -8.79 -15.32
CA LEU A 109 -13.67 -8.21 -14.01
C LEU A 109 -15.15 -7.79 -13.86
N SER A 110 -16.10 -8.51 -14.48
CA SER A 110 -17.52 -8.33 -14.21
C SER A 110 -17.84 -8.59 -12.73
N ILE A 111 -18.97 -8.06 -12.25
CA ILE A 111 -19.38 -8.20 -10.86
C ILE A 111 -19.52 -9.67 -10.46
N GLU A 112 -20.06 -10.48 -11.38
CA GLU A 112 -20.25 -11.92 -11.19
C GLU A 112 -18.92 -12.66 -11.02
N ASN A 113 -17.88 -12.16 -11.65
CA ASN A 113 -16.54 -12.73 -11.59
C ASN A 113 -15.72 -12.22 -10.40
N LEU A 114 -15.98 -11.01 -9.90
CA LEU A 114 -15.25 -10.42 -8.78
C LEU A 114 -15.57 -11.05 -7.43
N VAL A 115 -16.61 -11.88 -7.32
CA VAL A 115 -17.02 -12.52 -6.05
C VAL A 115 -15.93 -13.37 -5.39
N TYR A 116 -14.97 -13.87 -6.17
CA TYR A 116 -13.84 -14.63 -5.65
C TYR A 116 -12.64 -13.75 -5.23
N LEU A 117 -12.72 -12.43 -5.43
CA LEU A 117 -11.70 -11.49 -4.97
C LEU A 117 -11.94 -11.14 -3.51
N THR A 118 -11.49 -12.01 -2.63
CA THR A 118 -11.56 -11.81 -1.16
C THR A 118 -10.25 -12.14 -0.50
N SER A 119 -9.98 -11.52 0.65
CA SER A 119 -8.80 -11.82 1.48
C SER A 119 -8.76 -13.28 1.92
N SER A 120 -9.90 -13.89 2.25
CA SER A 120 -9.97 -15.30 2.63
C SER A 120 -9.52 -16.23 1.51
N GLN A 121 -9.96 -16.00 0.27
CA GLN A 121 -9.51 -16.76 -0.90
C GLN A 121 -8.01 -16.58 -1.14
N ALA A 122 -7.50 -15.35 -1.01
CA ALA A 122 -6.08 -15.07 -1.19
C ALA A 122 -5.20 -15.75 -0.12
N LEU A 123 -5.68 -15.87 1.11
CA LEU A 123 -4.98 -16.59 2.18
C LEU A 123 -4.89 -18.09 1.88
N GLU A 124 -5.97 -18.71 1.37
CA GLU A 124 -5.94 -20.11 0.94
C GLU A 124 -5.01 -20.33 -0.25
N ASP A 125 -4.99 -19.39 -1.24
CA ASP A 125 -4.05 -19.44 -2.35
C ASP A 125 -2.61 -19.54 -1.85
N MET A 126 -2.22 -18.67 -0.92
CA MET A 126 -0.87 -18.63 -0.37
C MET A 126 -0.56 -19.88 0.47
N ALA A 127 -1.49 -20.32 1.30
CA ALA A 127 -1.32 -21.54 2.08
C ALA A 127 -1.17 -22.78 1.19
N ALA A 128 -1.95 -22.86 0.10
CA ALA A 128 -1.84 -23.93 -0.89
C ALA A 128 -0.47 -23.87 -1.62
N LEU A 129 -0.01 -22.69 -2.02
CA LEU A 129 1.31 -22.52 -2.64
C LEU A 129 2.44 -22.97 -1.69
N VAL A 130 2.41 -22.55 -0.42
CA VAL A 130 3.43 -22.97 0.56
C VAL A 130 3.44 -24.49 0.74
N ARG A 131 2.27 -25.12 0.86
CA ARG A 131 2.17 -26.59 0.95
C ARG A 131 2.74 -27.27 -0.30
N PHE A 132 2.44 -26.73 -1.49
CA PHE A 132 3.00 -27.24 -2.75
C PHE A 132 4.52 -27.12 -2.77
N ILE A 133 5.09 -25.99 -2.40
CA ILE A 133 6.54 -25.77 -2.35
C ILE A 133 7.19 -26.74 -1.34
N LYS A 134 6.63 -26.87 -0.13
CA LYS A 134 7.13 -27.80 0.88
C LYS A 134 7.12 -29.25 0.37
N SER A 135 6.13 -29.63 -0.41
CA SER A 135 6.02 -30.98 -1.00
C SER A 135 6.94 -31.22 -2.21
N SER A 136 7.55 -30.18 -2.78
CA SER A 136 8.35 -30.27 -4.01
C SER A 136 9.72 -30.90 -3.82
N SER A 137 10.25 -30.88 -2.58
CA SER A 137 11.54 -31.46 -2.23
C SER A 137 11.55 -31.95 -0.78
N PRO A 138 12.19 -33.11 -0.46
CA PRO A 138 12.36 -33.55 0.92
C PRO A 138 13.08 -32.54 1.81
N ASP A 139 13.97 -31.74 1.27
CA ASP A 139 14.71 -30.70 2.02
C ASP A 139 13.80 -29.52 2.44
N LEU A 140 12.61 -29.38 1.83
CA LEU A 140 11.64 -28.33 2.11
C LEU A 140 10.47 -28.82 2.98
N GLU A 141 10.28 -30.11 3.16
CA GLU A 141 9.12 -30.69 3.87
C GLU A 141 8.95 -30.09 5.28
N GLU A 142 10.07 -29.99 6.02
CA GLU A 142 10.12 -29.44 7.38
C GLU A 142 10.68 -28.01 7.44
N ALA A 143 10.87 -27.35 6.28
CA ALA A 143 11.43 -26.02 6.25
C ALA A 143 10.54 -25.02 7.00
N LYS A 144 11.13 -24.17 7.83
CA LYS A 144 10.44 -23.05 8.47
C LYS A 144 10.07 -21.99 7.43
N VAL A 145 8.95 -21.29 7.65
CA VAL A 145 8.41 -20.31 6.70
C VAL A 145 8.28 -18.96 7.38
N ILE A 146 8.93 -17.95 6.82
CA ILE A 146 8.77 -16.55 7.21
C ILE A 146 8.01 -15.81 6.13
N ALA A 147 6.85 -15.24 6.48
CA ALA A 147 6.08 -14.40 5.59
C ALA A 147 6.44 -12.92 5.81
N ALA A 148 6.45 -12.12 4.76
CA ALA A 148 6.62 -10.68 4.89
C ALA A 148 5.85 -9.93 3.80
N GLY A 149 5.37 -8.73 4.11
CA GLY A 149 4.65 -7.90 3.14
C GLY A 149 4.52 -6.46 3.58
N ILE A 150 4.11 -5.61 2.66
CA ILE A 150 3.92 -4.17 2.87
C ILE A 150 2.45 -3.83 2.62
N GLY A 151 1.87 -2.93 3.42
CA GLY A 151 0.50 -2.47 3.23
C GLY A 151 -0.53 -3.58 3.36
N GLN A 152 -1.31 -3.84 2.33
CA GLN A 152 -2.23 -4.96 2.30
C GLN A 152 -1.49 -6.30 2.33
N GLY A 153 -0.33 -6.40 1.67
CA GLY A 153 0.54 -7.58 1.76
C GLY A 153 1.01 -7.85 3.19
N GLY A 154 1.28 -6.81 3.97
CA GLY A 154 1.60 -6.91 5.40
C GLY A 154 0.41 -7.39 6.24
N ALA A 155 -0.81 -6.94 5.91
CA ALA A 155 -2.03 -7.44 6.54
C ALA A 155 -2.25 -8.93 6.20
N LEU A 156 -2.12 -9.30 4.94
CA LEU A 156 -2.22 -10.69 4.49
C LEU A 156 -1.15 -11.59 5.14
N ALA A 157 0.09 -11.13 5.29
CA ALA A 157 1.14 -11.86 6.00
C ALA A 157 0.78 -12.10 7.49
N THR A 158 0.19 -11.09 8.14
CA THR A 158 -0.33 -11.20 9.52
C THR A 158 -1.46 -12.22 9.61
N TRP A 159 -2.45 -12.12 8.73
CA TRP A 159 -3.61 -13.03 8.71
C TRP A 159 -3.24 -14.45 8.28
N LEU A 160 -2.22 -14.59 7.42
CA LEU A 160 -1.66 -15.89 7.05
C LEU A 160 -1.02 -16.56 8.27
N ARG A 161 -0.22 -15.83 9.07
CA ARG A 161 0.31 -16.31 10.33
C ARG A 161 -0.79 -16.64 11.34
N GLN A 162 -1.85 -15.83 11.41
CA GLN A 162 -2.99 -16.05 12.30
C GLN A 162 -3.76 -17.33 11.93
N GLY A 163 -4.07 -17.52 10.65
CA GLY A 163 -4.89 -18.63 10.17
C GLY A 163 -4.13 -19.96 10.06
N TYR A 164 -2.83 -19.91 9.82
CA TYR A 164 -1.99 -21.08 9.55
C TYR A 164 -0.71 -21.11 10.41
N PRO A 165 -0.85 -21.09 11.75
CA PRO A 165 0.31 -21.02 12.66
C PRO A 165 1.25 -22.24 12.58
N ASP A 166 0.75 -23.38 12.10
CA ASP A 166 1.54 -24.59 11.88
C ASP A 166 2.30 -24.58 10.53
N LEU A 167 1.97 -23.64 9.64
CA LEU A 167 2.57 -23.53 8.32
C LEU A 167 3.53 -22.34 8.22
N ILE A 168 3.24 -21.25 8.93
CA ILE A 168 4.00 -20.00 8.91
C ILE A 168 4.61 -19.77 10.30
N ASP A 169 5.92 -19.78 10.40
CA ASP A 169 6.65 -19.70 11.68
C ASP A 169 6.75 -18.28 12.24
N GLY A 170 6.73 -17.27 11.37
CA GLY A 170 6.72 -15.86 11.75
C GLY A 170 6.34 -14.93 10.59
N ALA A 171 6.00 -13.68 10.89
CA ALA A 171 5.65 -12.71 9.88
C ALA A 171 6.23 -11.31 10.16
N TRP A 172 6.66 -10.61 9.11
CA TRP A 172 7.02 -9.21 9.15
C TRP A 172 5.99 -8.39 8.37
N ALA A 173 5.27 -7.53 9.09
CA ALA A 173 4.14 -6.76 8.60
C ALA A 173 4.47 -5.26 8.58
N SER A 174 5.01 -4.77 7.45
CA SER A 174 5.36 -3.37 7.27
C SER A 174 4.15 -2.56 6.78
N SER A 175 3.88 -1.41 7.41
CA SER A 175 2.77 -0.51 7.04
C SER A 175 1.43 -1.25 6.87
N ALA A 176 1.18 -2.28 7.68
CA ALA A 176 0.11 -3.26 7.47
C ALA A 176 -1.28 -2.65 7.74
N LYS A 177 -2.16 -2.67 6.74
CA LYS A 177 -3.53 -2.14 6.83
C LYS A 177 -4.49 -3.17 7.41
N LEU A 178 -4.48 -3.33 8.73
CA LEU A 178 -5.24 -4.37 9.43
C LEU A 178 -6.68 -3.97 9.74
N ASN A 179 -6.91 -2.68 10.01
CA ASN A 179 -8.21 -2.19 10.42
C ASN A 179 -9.08 -1.85 9.21
N ALA A 180 -10.19 -2.55 9.04
CA ALA A 180 -11.22 -2.16 8.10
C ALA A 180 -12.09 -1.06 8.75
N ILE A 181 -12.27 0.06 8.07
CA ILE A 181 -13.02 1.19 8.59
C ILE A 181 -13.73 1.95 7.48
N VAL A 182 -14.99 2.30 7.70
CA VAL A 182 -15.77 3.04 6.71
C VAL A 182 -15.17 4.44 6.49
N ASN A 183 -15.14 5.24 7.54
CA ASN A 183 -14.70 6.63 7.49
C ASN A 183 -13.25 6.73 7.94
N PHE A 184 -12.35 7.02 7.01
CA PHE A 184 -10.91 7.11 7.27
C PHE A 184 -10.39 8.55 7.07
N GLY A 185 -10.98 9.50 7.78
CA GLY A 185 -10.54 10.90 7.79
C GLY A 185 -9.17 11.09 8.46
N GLU A 186 -8.75 10.19 9.35
CA GLU A 186 -7.45 10.22 10.02
C GLU A 186 -6.25 10.15 9.05
N PHE A 187 -6.46 9.68 7.81
CA PHE A 187 -5.48 9.78 6.75
C PHE A 187 -5.03 11.23 6.54
N HIS A 188 -6.00 12.15 6.45
CA HIS A 188 -5.76 13.57 6.22
C HIS A 188 -5.22 14.28 7.46
N GLU A 189 -5.61 13.88 8.65
CA GLU A 189 -5.02 14.38 9.90
C GLU A 189 -3.54 14.00 9.99
N THR A 190 -3.19 12.75 9.68
CA THR A 190 -1.80 12.27 9.68
C THR A 190 -0.96 13.03 8.66
N THR A 191 -1.48 13.23 7.44
CA THR A 191 -0.84 14.04 6.39
C THR A 191 -0.59 15.47 6.90
N THR A 192 -1.59 16.08 7.50
CA THR A 192 -1.53 17.44 8.02
C THR A 192 -0.49 17.58 9.13
N GLN A 193 -0.46 16.65 10.07
CA GLN A 193 0.55 16.62 11.15
C GLN A 193 1.97 16.48 10.57
N SER A 194 2.16 15.64 9.57
CA SER A 194 3.44 15.47 8.89
C SER A 194 3.93 16.79 8.26
N VAL A 195 3.05 17.52 7.58
CA VAL A 195 3.38 18.84 7.00
C VAL A 195 3.67 19.87 8.11
N ARG A 196 2.91 19.90 9.20
CA ARG A 196 3.15 20.82 10.31
C ARG A 196 4.52 20.60 10.97
N ILE A 197 4.89 19.33 11.21
CA ILE A 197 6.12 18.98 11.93
C ILE A 197 7.34 19.16 11.04
N TYR A 198 7.29 18.67 9.82
CA TYR A 198 8.47 18.57 8.93
C TYR A 198 8.52 19.65 7.84
N GLY A 199 7.38 20.22 7.45
CA GLY A 199 7.29 21.34 6.51
C GLY A 199 7.36 22.71 7.18
N GLY A 200 7.06 22.76 8.49
CA GLY A 200 7.03 23.98 9.28
C GLY A 200 5.79 24.84 9.05
N VAL A 201 5.69 25.91 9.83
CA VAL A 201 4.50 26.78 9.91
C VAL A 201 4.17 27.40 8.55
N LEU A 202 5.16 27.93 7.82
CA LEU A 202 4.94 28.59 6.53
C LEU A 202 4.33 27.63 5.50
N CYS A 203 4.85 26.42 5.37
CA CYS A 203 4.33 25.41 4.46
C CYS A 203 2.88 25.03 4.82
N TYR A 204 2.61 24.84 6.10
CA TYR A 204 1.27 24.54 6.58
C TYR A 204 0.29 25.69 6.28
N ASP A 205 0.65 26.95 6.56
CA ASP A 205 -0.17 28.12 6.32
C ASP A 205 -0.43 28.32 4.81
N ASN A 206 0.56 28.05 3.97
CA ASN A 206 0.40 28.07 2.51
C ASN A 206 -0.54 26.96 2.03
N MET A 207 -0.47 25.75 2.63
CA MET A 207 -1.40 24.66 2.32
C MET A 207 -2.84 25.02 2.71
N VAL A 208 -3.06 25.58 3.91
CA VAL A 208 -4.36 26.10 4.36
C VAL A 208 -4.90 27.14 3.37
N THR A 209 -4.05 28.11 2.99
CA THR A 209 -4.43 29.17 2.08
C THR A 209 -4.78 28.63 0.69
N ALA A 210 -4.01 27.69 0.15
CA ALA A 210 -4.27 27.07 -1.14
C ALA A 210 -5.65 26.39 -1.19
N PHE A 211 -5.99 25.61 -0.16
CA PHE A 211 -7.29 24.93 -0.11
C PHE A 211 -8.45 25.90 0.14
N SER A 212 -8.25 26.96 0.96
CA SER A 212 -9.26 28.03 1.09
C SER A 212 -9.53 28.74 -0.23
N MET A 213 -8.48 29.07 -1.00
CA MET A 213 -8.63 29.70 -2.33
C MET A 213 -9.30 28.74 -3.33
N LEU A 214 -9.01 27.44 -3.26
CA LEU A 214 -9.65 26.42 -4.07
C LEU A 214 -11.16 26.33 -3.76
N GLU A 215 -11.53 26.34 -2.46
CA GLU A 215 -12.92 26.41 -2.03
C GLU A 215 -13.63 27.66 -2.59
N ASP A 216 -13.02 28.83 -2.50
CA ASP A 216 -13.58 30.08 -3.02
C ASP A 216 -13.88 30.00 -4.52
N VAL A 217 -12.97 29.41 -5.30
CA VAL A 217 -13.14 29.21 -6.76
C VAL A 217 -14.30 28.28 -7.05
N PHE A 218 -14.44 27.23 -6.25
CA PHE A 218 -15.48 26.21 -6.40
C PHE A 218 -16.86 26.77 -6.01
N GLU A 219 -16.96 27.50 -4.88
CA GLU A 219 -18.20 28.14 -4.43
C GLU A 219 -18.70 29.21 -5.40
N ALA A 220 -17.76 29.93 -6.02
CA ALA A 220 -18.10 30.90 -7.08
C ALA A 220 -18.56 30.21 -8.37
N ARG A 221 -18.56 28.90 -8.47
CA ARG A 221 -18.86 28.10 -9.67
C ARG A 221 -18.05 28.57 -10.89
N ASN A 222 -16.81 28.97 -10.66
CA ASN A 222 -15.92 29.43 -11.71
C ASN A 222 -15.08 28.26 -12.25
N TYR A 223 -15.78 27.31 -12.89
CA TYR A 223 -15.16 26.09 -13.41
C TYR A 223 -14.14 26.38 -14.51
N THR A 224 -14.37 27.45 -15.35
CA THR A 224 -13.37 27.88 -16.32
C THR A 224 -12.05 28.24 -15.66
N LYS A 225 -12.09 29.00 -14.55
CA LYS A 225 -10.90 29.33 -13.79
C LYS A 225 -10.25 28.08 -13.15
N LEU A 226 -11.07 27.14 -12.63
CA LEU A 226 -10.58 25.89 -12.06
C LEU A 226 -9.81 25.08 -13.10
N MET A 227 -10.40 24.91 -14.30
CA MET A 227 -9.80 24.21 -15.44
C MET A 227 -8.49 24.85 -15.88
N GLU A 228 -8.45 26.19 -15.98
CA GLU A 228 -7.24 26.96 -16.36
C GLU A 228 -6.14 26.78 -15.29
N VAL A 229 -6.46 26.98 -14.01
CA VAL A 229 -5.50 26.92 -12.90
C VAL A 229 -4.90 25.51 -12.82
N PHE A 230 -5.70 24.47 -12.79
CA PHE A 230 -5.20 23.08 -12.64
C PHE A 230 -4.82 22.41 -13.96
N LYS A 231 -4.91 23.11 -15.10
CA LYS A 231 -4.61 22.50 -16.42
C LYS A 231 -5.39 21.19 -16.61
N MET A 232 -6.71 21.24 -16.30
CA MET A 232 -7.56 20.06 -16.32
C MET A 232 -7.74 19.52 -17.73
N CYS A 233 -8.01 18.22 -17.84
CA CYS A 233 -8.40 17.60 -19.10
C CYS A 233 -9.75 18.21 -19.55
N GLU A 234 -9.88 18.52 -20.86
CA GLU A 234 -11.10 19.15 -21.38
C GLU A 234 -12.25 18.12 -21.39
N ASN A 235 -13.25 18.37 -20.57
CA ASN A 235 -14.59 17.76 -20.65
C ASN A 235 -15.59 18.76 -20.04
N GLU A 236 -16.22 19.58 -20.89
CA GLU A 236 -17.15 20.62 -20.42
C GLU A 236 -18.55 20.09 -20.07
N ASP A 237 -18.94 18.86 -20.45
CA ASP A 237 -20.33 18.45 -20.54
C ASP A 237 -20.89 17.63 -19.37
N ASP A 238 -20.07 17.15 -18.41
CA ASP A 238 -20.53 16.21 -17.37
C ASP A 238 -20.04 16.56 -15.95
N TYR A 239 -20.14 17.81 -15.53
CA TYR A 239 -19.97 18.13 -14.11
C TYR A 239 -21.30 17.95 -13.36
N ASP A 240 -21.53 16.76 -12.79
CA ASP A 240 -22.33 16.69 -11.57
C ASP A 240 -21.53 17.42 -10.49
N GLU A 241 -21.95 18.65 -10.19
CA GLU A 241 -21.18 19.63 -9.43
C GLU A 241 -20.76 19.14 -8.04
N GLU A 242 -21.56 18.27 -7.42
CA GLU A 242 -21.33 17.79 -6.06
C GLU A 242 -20.34 16.61 -6.05
N LEU A 243 -20.61 15.58 -6.84
CA LEU A 243 -19.77 14.38 -6.88
C LEU A 243 -18.41 14.64 -7.54
N ALA A 244 -18.37 15.34 -8.70
CA ALA A 244 -17.11 15.68 -9.35
C ALA A 244 -16.24 16.56 -8.45
N GLY A 245 -16.84 17.53 -7.75
CA GLY A 245 -16.15 18.35 -6.76
C GLY A 245 -15.58 17.52 -5.61
N ALA A 246 -16.38 16.64 -5.04
CA ALA A 246 -15.94 15.75 -3.95
C ALA A 246 -14.77 14.87 -4.40
N LEU A 247 -14.86 14.26 -5.56
CA LEU A 247 -13.81 13.41 -6.13
C LEU A 247 -12.53 14.21 -6.42
N PHE A 248 -12.65 15.42 -6.97
CA PHE A 248 -11.51 16.27 -7.26
C PHE A 248 -10.76 16.71 -5.98
N PHE A 249 -11.48 17.25 -4.99
CA PHE A 249 -10.88 17.63 -3.70
C PHE A 249 -10.27 16.42 -2.98
N GLY A 250 -11.00 15.31 -2.90
CA GLY A 250 -10.55 14.08 -2.27
C GLY A 250 -9.30 13.51 -2.97
N THR A 251 -9.25 13.58 -4.30
CA THR A 251 -8.08 13.12 -5.08
C THR A 251 -6.87 13.97 -4.79
N ILE A 252 -6.97 15.31 -4.80
CA ILE A 252 -5.84 16.20 -4.48
C ILE A 252 -5.35 15.94 -3.05
N ALA A 253 -6.26 15.94 -2.07
CA ALA A 253 -5.91 15.73 -0.66
C ALA A 253 -5.24 14.35 -0.44
N THR A 254 -5.82 13.30 -1.03
CA THR A 254 -5.25 11.94 -0.98
C THR A 254 -3.88 11.87 -1.65
N THR A 255 -3.71 12.52 -2.81
CA THR A 255 -2.43 12.53 -3.53
C THR A 255 -1.30 13.15 -2.71
N ILE A 256 -1.56 14.22 -1.96
CA ILE A 256 -0.58 14.83 -1.05
C ILE A 256 -0.13 13.80 0.00
N GLY A 257 -1.07 13.12 0.67
CA GLY A 257 -0.77 12.12 1.69
C GLY A 257 0.00 10.93 1.14
N VAL A 258 -0.42 10.38 0.00
CA VAL A 258 0.27 9.26 -0.66
C VAL A 258 1.69 9.66 -1.08
N TYR A 259 1.86 10.86 -1.66
CA TYR A 259 3.17 11.34 -2.09
C TYR A 259 4.15 11.50 -0.91
N ILE A 260 3.67 12.07 0.20
CA ILE A 260 4.47 12.20 1.43
C ILE A 260 4.82 10.81 2.00
N SER A 261 3.85 9.90 2.06
CA SER A 261 4.06 8.54 2.53
C SER A 261 5.13 7.79 1.72
N MET A 262 5.13 7.95 0.40
CA MET A 262 6.05 7.26 -0.51
C MET A 262 7.45 7.88 -0.55
N LEU A 263 7.57 9.21 -0.48
CA LEU A 263 8.83 9.94 -0.61
C LEU A 263 9.38 10.46 0.71
N HIS A 264 8.70 10.12 1.81
CA HIS A 264 9.15 10.44 3.16
C HIS A 264 9.34 11.97 3.37
N ALA A 265 10.29 12.39 4.18
CA ALA A 265 10.59 13.80 4.43
C ALA A 265 10.94 14.59 3.16
N SER A 266 11.51 13.95 2.13
CA SER A 266 11.80 14.62 0.84
C SER A 266 10.52 14.99 0.07
N GLY A 267 9.45 14.20 0.22
CA GLY A 267 8.13 14.52 -0.33
C GLY A 267 7.58 15.82 0.25
N ILE A 268 7.68 16.00 1.57
CA ILE A 268 7.27 17.25 2.24
C ILE A 268 8.08 18.43 1.74
N THR A 269 9.41 18.30 1.66
CA THR A 269 10.30 19.35 1.16
C THR A 269 9.94 19.75 -0.27
N SER A 270 9.67 18.79 -1.14
CA SER A 270 9.23 19.04 -2.52
C SER A 270 7.91 19.77 -2.55
N PHE A 271 6.89 19.28 -1.84
CA PHE A 271 5.56 19.87 -1.77
C PHE A 271 5.62 21.33 -1.28
N CYS A 272 6.26 21.58 -0.14
CA CYS A 272 6.43 22.92 0.43
C CYS A 272 7.16 23.87 -0.53
N GLY A 273 8.18 23.36 -1.22
CA GLY A 273 8.93 24.14 -2.20
C GLY A 273 8.09 24.61 -3.40
N TYR A 274 7.05 23.89 -3.78
CA TYR A 274 6.10 24.35 -4.79
C TYR A 274 5.13 25.40 -4.24
N LEU A 275 4.59 25.19 -3.03
CA LEU A 275 3.69 26.16 -2.40
C LEU A 275 4.36 27.52 -2.17
N ASP A 276 5.67 27.55 -1.93
CA ASP A 276 6.44 28.75 -1.65
C ASP A 276 6.90 29.50 -2.93
N ARG A 277 6.97 28.80 -4.07
CA ARG A 277 7.45 29.37 -5.35
C ARG A 277 6.35 29.90 -6.27
N GLY A 278 5.07 29.52 -6.01
CA GLY A 278 3.94 29.98 -6.81
C GLY A 278 3.71 31.48 -6.69
N GLU A 279 2.99 32.07 -7.67
CA GLU A 279 2.51 33.46 -7.57
C GLU A 279 1.61 33.66 -6.35
N ASP A 280 0.86 32.61 -6.03
CA ASP A 280 0.11 32.42 -4.79
C ASP A 280 0.09 30.91 -4.42
N PRO A 281 -0.31 30.53 -3.20
CA PRO A 281 -0.34 29.14 -2.77
C PRO A 281 -1.23 28.22 -3.64
N LEU A 282 -2.32 28.71 -4.22
CA LEU A 282 -3.17 27.92 -5.12
C LEU A 282 -2.44 27.57 -6.42
N MET A 283 -1.70 28.52 -7.00
CA MET A 283 -0.86 28.25 -8.18
C MET A 283 0.27 27.28 -7.83
N GLY A 284 0.87 27.42 -6.62
CA GLY A 284 1.86 26.48 -6.13
C GLY A 284 1.33 25.05 -6.01
N LEU A 285 0.12 24.87 -5.46
CA LEU A 285 -0.57 23.58 -5.36
C LEU A 285 -0.86 23.01 -6.76
N SER A 286 -1.39 23.82 -7.66
CA SER A 286 -1.67 23.42 -9.04
C SER A 286 -0.42 22.96 -9.78
N ASP A 287 0.66 23.73 -9.71
CA ASP A 287 1.93 23.38 -10.34
C ASP A 287 2.52 22.11 -9.74
N TRP A 288 2.42 21.92 -8.41
CA TRP A 288 2.88 20.68 -7.78
C TRP A 288 2.11 19.48 -8.33
N ILE A 289 0.77 19.51 -8.35
CA ILE A 289 -0.08 18.42 -8.88
C ILE A 289 0.29 18.15 -10.34
N TYR A 290 0.33 19.19 -11.18
CA TYR A 290 0.59 19.00 -12.60
C TYR A 290 1.99 18.45 -12.86
N TYR A 291 3.04 19.11 -12.37
CA TYR A 291 4.42 18.73 -12.71
C TYR A 291 4.91 17.48 -11.99
N THR A 292 4.38 17.17 -10.82
CA THR A 292 4.82 16.01 -10.02
C THR A 292 4.05 14.75 -10.38
N ILE A 293 2.74 14.86 -10.61
CA ILE A 293 1.86 13.71 -10.76
C ILE A 293 1.42 13.51 -12.22
N TYR A 294 0.91 14.57 -12.88
CA TYR A 294 0.22 14.44 -14.16
C TYR A 294 0.99 14.96 -15.39
N ASN A 295 2.24 15.40 -15.24
CA ASN A 295 3.05 15.92 -16.34
C ASN A 295 3.15 14.96 -17.54
N ALA A 296 3.28 13.68 -17.30
CA ALA A 296 3.34 12.65 -18.35
C ALA A 296 2.00 12.45 -19.07
N GLN A 297 0.89 12.73 -18.40
CA GLN A 297 -0.47 12.68 -18.97
C GLN A 297 -0.81 13.93 -19.77
N GLY A 298 -0.25 15.09 -19.40
CA GLY A 298 -0.42 16.37 -20.07
C GLY A 298 -1.58 17.20 -19.57
N CYS A 299 -2.45 16.67 -18.72
CA CYS A 299 -3.55 17.36 -18.05
C CYS A 299 -3.91 16.69 -16.72
N VAL A 300 -4.57 17.40 -15.82
CA VAL A 300 -5.06 16.89 -14.53
C VAL A 300 -6.47 16.34 -14.70
N PRO A 301 -6.76 15.08 -14.31
CA PRO A 301 -8.12 14.56 -14.31
C PRO A 301 -9.02 15.39 -13.38
N GLY A 302 -10.24 15.67 -13.82
CA GLY A 302 -11.17 16.49 -13.04
C GLY A 302 -12.63 16.14 -13.22
N SER A 303 -12.98 15.39 -14.26
CA SER A 303 -14.34 14.91 -14.47
C SER A 303 -14.59 13.59 -13.78
N PHE A 304 -15.85 13.22 -13.59
CA PHE A 304 -16.24 11.91 -13.11
C PHE A 304 -15.64 10.77 -13.96
N ASP A 305 -15.74 10.90 -15.28
CA ASP A 305 -15.23 9.90 -16.22
C ASP A 305 -13.70 9.75 -16.14
N ASP A 306 -12.98 10.81 -15.87
CA ASP A 306 -11.53 10.77 -15.69
C ASP A 306 -11.11 10.09 -14.37
N LEU A 307 -11.89 10.25 -13.31
CA LEU A 307 -11.55 9.82 -11.97
C LEU A 307 -12.14 8.44 -11.61
N ILE A 308 -13.36 8.16 -12.03
CA ILE A 308 -14.08 6.92 -11.72
C ILE A 308 -14.38 6.10 -12.98
N GLY A 309 -14.75 6.76 -14.10
CA GLY A 309 -15.11 6.08 -15.33
C GLY A 309 -14.06 5.10 -15.84
N ILE A 310 -12.78 5.39 -15.61
CA ILE A 310 -11.66 4.51 -15.97
C ILE A 310 -11.74 3.12 -15.29
N TYR A 311 -12.45 2.99 -14.18
CA TYR A 311 -12.62 1.72 -13.45
C TYR A 311 -13.88 0.96 -13.85
N MET A 312 -14.77 1.53 -14.71
CA MET A 312 -16.05 0.92 -15.04
C MET A 312 -15.93 -0.20 -16.08
N ASP A 313 -14.92 -0.16 -16.95
CA ASP A 313 -14.69 -1.18 -17.97
C ASP A 313 -14.14 -2.48 -17.33
N PRO A 314 -14.88 -3.61 -17.39
CA PRO A 314 -14.48 -4.87 -16.76
C PRO A 314 -13.41 -5.65 -17.52
N GLU A 315 -13.05 -5.23 -18.73
CA GLU A 315 -12.08 -5.96 -19.55
C GLU A 315 -10.67 -5.90 -18.95
N TRP A 316 -9.95 -7.02 -18.95
CA TRP A 316 -8.55 -7.08 -18.48
C TRP A 316 -7.62 -6.13 -19.23
N SER A 317 -7.98 -5.72 -20.43
CA SER A 317 -7.22 -4.75 -21.23
C SER A 317 -7.51 -3.28 -20.87
N SER A 318 -8.48 -3.02 -20.02
CA SER A 318 -8.84 -1.67 -19.58
C SER A 318 -7.75 -1.05 -18.72
N VAL A 319 -7.69 0.28 -18.68
CA VAL A 319 -6.72 1.00 -17.83
C VAL A 319 -6.97 0.67 -16.36
N GLY A 320 -8.24 0.66 -15.95
CA GLY A 320 -8.63 0.36 -14.56
C GLY A 320 -8.19 -1.03 -14.11
N ALA A 321 -8.32 -2.04 -14.99
CA ALA A 321 -7.86 -3.40 -14.72
C ALA A 321 -6.32 -3.50 -14.66
N LEU A 322 -5.64 -2.88 -15.63
CA LEU A 322 -4.18 -2.94 -15.74
C LEU A 322 -3.43 -2.31 -14.58
N ILE A 323 -4.01 -1.29 -13.94
CA ILE A 323 -3.45 -0.66 -12.74
C ILE A 323 -3.98 -1.25 -11.42
N GLY A 324 -4.87 -2.25 -11.51
CA GLY A 324 -5.51 -2.86 -10.34
C GLY A 324 -6.59 -2.00 -9.67
N GLY A 325 -6.98 -0.87 -10.28
CA GLY A 325 -7.89 0.09 -9.68
C GLY A 325 -9.31 -0.43 -9.51
N ARG A 326 -9.87 -1.12 -10.53
CA ARG A 326 -11.21 -1.73 -10.44
C ARG A 326 -11.26 -2.80 -9.35
N GLN A 327 -10.24 -3.64 -9.27
CA GLN A 327 -10.09 -4.67 -8.23
C GLN A 327 -10.00 -4.04 -6.85
N GLN A 328 -9.21 -2.96 -6.71
CA GLN A 328 -9.08 -2.24 -5.45
C GLN A 328 -10.40 -1.64 -4.99
N VAL A 329 -11.17 -1.01 -5.88
CA VAL A 329 -12.49 -0.45 -5.52
C VAL A 329 -13.45 -1.57 -5.11
N TRP A 330 -13.43 -2.72 -5.77
CA TRP A 330 -14.20 -3.89 -5.32
C TRP A 330 -13.87 -4.25 -3.87
N GLN A 331 -12.59 -4.42 -3.52
CA GLN A 331 -12.17 -4.79 -2.17
C GLN A 331 -12.49 -3.69 -1.14
N VAL A 332 -12.34 -2.41 -1.50
CA VAL A 332 -12.76 -1.29 -0.65
C VAL A 332 -14.24 -1.37 -0.33
N CYS A 333 -15.10 -1.65 -1.31
CA CYS A 333 -16.55 -1.73 -1.10
C CYS A 333 -17.01 -3.01 -0.40
N HIS A 334 -16.22 -4.11 -0.46
CA HIS A 334 -16.63 -5.43 0.03
C HIS A 334 -15.87 -5.91 1.27
N GLU A 335 -14.71 -5.33 1.59
CA GLU A 335 -13.91 -5.81 2.71
C GLU A 335 -13.39 -4.69 3.61
N PHE A 336 -12.82 -3.60 3.06
CA PHE A 336 -11.94 -2.74 3.83
C PHE A 336 -12.52 -1.38 4.21
N GLY A 337 -13.35 -0.80 3.36
CA GLY A 337 -13.73 0.60 3.47
C GLY A 337 -12.58 1.52 3.05
N TRP A 338 -11.89 2.11 4.03
CA TRP A 338 -10.78 3.04 3.84
C TRP A 338 -11.14 4.27 3.00
N PHE A 339 -12.41 4.74 3.11
CA PHE A 339 -12.84 5.94 2.43
C PHE A 339 -12.16 7.15 3.08
N ARG A 340 -11.15 7.69 2.41
CA ARG A 340 -10.38 8.85 2.86
C ARG A 340 -11.22 10.10 2.71
N SER A 341 -11.93 10.45 3.77
CA SER A 341 -12.96 11.49 3.77
C SER A 341 -12.47 12.79 4.41
N SER A 342 -13.26 13.85 4.18
CA SER A 342 -13.10 15.14 4.86
C SER A 342 -13.80 15.24 6.22
N ASP A 343 -14.22 14.13 6.81
CA ASP A 343 -15.01 14.17 8.06
C ASP A 343 -14.16 14.34 9.33
N ALA A 344 -12.86 14.16 9.25
CA ALA A 344 -11.96 14.49 10.36
C ALA A 344 -11.88 16.00 10.60
N SER A 345 -11.46 16.40 11.80
CA SER A 345 -11.51 17.81 12.19
C SER A 345 -10.20 18.58 12.03
N ASP A 346 -9.06 17.88 12.01
CA ASP A 346 -7.73 18.52 12.02
C ASP A 346 -7.00 18.40 10.68
N HIS A 347 -7.61 18.98 9.63
CA HIS A 347 -6.99 19.10 8.32
C HIS A 347 -7.51 20.33 7.56
N PRO A 348 -6.74 20.87 6.58
CA PRO A 348 -7.11 22.06 5.84
C PRO A 348 -7.81 21.78 4.50
N PHE A 349 -8.14 20.53 4.18
CA PHE A 349 -8.57 20.10 2.83
C PHE A 349 -10.04 20.38 2.51
N GLY A 350 -10.74 21.20 3.31
CA GLY A 350 -12.17 21.50 3.13
C GLY A 350 -13.10 20.39 3.61
N HIS A 351 -14.36 20.45 3.20
CA HIS A 351 -15.43 19.52 3.68
C HIS A 351 -16.24 18.92 2.54
N ARG A 352 -15.72 18.91 1.30
CA ARG A 352 -16.48 18.56 0.10
C ARG A 352 -16.54 17.07 -0.20
N PHE A 353 -15.73 16.25 0.46
CA PHE A 353 -15.66 14.81 0.22
C PHE A 353 -15.94 14.00 1.49
N PRO A 354 -17.14 14.18 2.11
CA PRO A 354 -17.55 13.34 3.22
C PRO A 354 -17.69 11.88 2.77
N TYR A 355 -17.56 10.94 3.72
CA TYR A 355 -17.53 9.51 3.37
C TYR A 355 -18.85 9.03 2.70
N ASP A 356 -19.98 9.67 2.99
CA ASP A 356 -21.27 9.32 2.37
C ASP A 356 -21.24 9.53 0.85
N ILE A 357 -20.60 10.60 0.36
CA ILE A 357 -20.40 10.83 -1.08
C ILE A 357 -19.40 9.80 -1.64
N MET A 358 -18.37 9.44 -0.89
CA MET A 358 -17.39 8.45 -1.34
C MET A 358 -18.00 7.06 -1.55
N PHE A 359 -19.13 6.73 -0.91
CA PHE A 359 -19.87 5.50 -1.18
C PHE A 359 -20.47 5.45 -2.59
N GLU A 360 -20.76 6.58 -3.20
CA GLU A 360 -21.35 6.62 -4.54
C GLU A 360 -20.45 5.95 -5.57
N GLN A 361 -19.11 6.02 -5.41
CA GLN A 361 -18.20 5.31 -6.29
C GLN A 361 -18.47 3.79 -6.29
N CYS A 362 -18.83 3.20 -5.16
CA CYS A 362 -19.23 1.79 -5.09
C CYS A 362 -20.50 1.53 -5.87
N GLY A 363 -21.49 2.42 -5.75
CA GLY A 363 -22.73 2.33 -6.50
C GLY A 363 -22.49 2.34 -8.01
N TYR A 364 -21.72 3.28 -8.50
CA TYR A 364 -21.39 3.37 -9.93
C TYR A 364 -20.65 2.14 -10.43
N LEU A 365 -19.62 1.69 -9.71
CA LEU A 365 -18.84 0.50 -10.11
C LEU A 365 -19.63 -0.79 -10.09
N LEU A 366 -20.58 -0.92 -9.14
CA LEU A 366 -21.31 -2.15 -8.85
C LEU A 366 -22.75 -2.11 -9.35
N ASN A 367 -23.10 -1.16 -10.25
CA ASN A 367 -24.46 -0.96 -10.78
C ASN A 367 -25.51 -0.89 -9.66
N TRP A 368 -25.19 -0.26 -8.53
CA TRP A 368 -26.08 -0.10 -7.36
C TRP A 368 -26.60 -1.43 -6.78
N THR A 369 -25.84 -2.52 -6.96
CA THR A 369 -26.18 -3.85 -6.43
C THR A 369 -25.88 -4.00 -4.94
N ILE A 370 -25.16 -3.05 -4.35
CA ILE A 370 -24.77 -3.03 -2.93
C ILE A 370 -25.29 -1.75 -2.26
N SER A 371 -25.88 -1.89 -1.08
CA SER A 371 -26.33 -0.73 -0.29
C SER A 371 -25.23 -0.23 0.64
N ASN A 372 -25.36 1.03 1.12
CA ASN A 372 -24.47 1.58 2.13
C ASN A 372 -24.46 0.77 3.44
N GLU A 373 -25.56 0.10 3.77
CA GLU A 373 -25.64 -0.80 4.92
C GLU A 373 -24.84 -2.09 4.68
N ASP A 374 -24.92 -2.66 3.48
CA ASP A 374 -24.14 -3.84 3.12
C ASP A 374 -22.64 -3.53 3.17
N ILE A 375 -22.20 -2.35 2.68
CA ILE A 375 -20.78 -1.93 2.76
C ILE A 375 -20.32 -1.89 4.22
N ARG A 376 -21.11 -1.28 5.14
CA ARG A 376 -20.77 -1.24 6.57
C ARG A 376 -20.69 -2.64 7.17
N ASN A 377 -21.68 -3.49 6.89
CA ASN A 377 -21.70 -4.87 7.38
C ASN A 377 -20.49 -5.67 6.88
N ASN A 378 -20.11 -5.51 5.64
CA ASN A 378 -18.95 -6.18 5.07
C ASN A 378 -17.65 -5.77 5.77
N ILE A 379 -17.48 -4.48 6.04
CA ILE A 379 -16.32 -3.93 6.76
C ILE A 379 -16.27 -4.46 8.20
N ASP A 380 -17.41 -4.47 8.91
CA ASP A 380 -17.52 -5.02 10.27
C ASP A 380 -17.20 -6.53 10.28
N ASN A 381 -17.65 -7.27 9.27
CA ASN A 381 -17.36 -8.71 9.11
C ASN A 381 -15.86 -8.94 8.89
N THR A 382 -15.16 -8.10 8.14
CA THR A 382 -13.71 -8.19 7.94
C THR A 382 -12.96 -8.06 9.27
N ASN A 383 -13.32 -7.07 10.10
CA ASN A 383 -12.71 -6.93 11.42
C ASN A 383 -13.08 -8.08 12.37
N ALA A 384 -14.32 -8.58 12.29
CA ALA A 384 -14.74 -9.74 13.08
C ALA A 384 -13.95 -11.01 12.71
N LEU A 385 -13.65 -11.19 11.42
CA LEU A 385 -12.91 -12.34 10.91
C LEU A 385 -11.42 -12.27 11.24
N PHE A 386 -10.79 -11.11 11.03
CA PHE A 386 -9.34 -10.95 11.09
C PHE A 386 -8.83 -10.26 12.37
N GLY A 387 -9.72 -9.66 13.16
CA GLY A 387 -9.39 -9.06 14.46
C GLY A 387 -9.07 -7.55 14.43
N GLY A 388 -9.06 -6.90 13.26
CA GLY A 388 -8.78 -5.47 13.15
C GLY A 388 -7.43 -5.09 13.78
N LEU A 389 -7.42 -4.13 14.72
CA LEU A 389 -6.21 -3.72 15.46
C LEU A 389 -5.85 -4.63 16.64
N THR A 390 -6.59 -5.72 16.86
CA THR A 390 -6.35 -6.67 17.95
C THR A 390 -6.37 -8.13 17.44
N PRO A 391 -5.63 -8.46 16.36
CA PRO A 391 -5.57 -9.82 15.86
C PRO A 391 -4.95 -10.75 16.91
N ASN A 392 -5.40 -12.01 16.95
CA ASN A 392 -4.85 -13.01 17.86
C ASN A 392 -3.62 -13.67 17.24
N VAL A 393 -2.47 -13.01 17.34
CA VAL A 393 -1.20 -13.45 16.70
C VAL A 393 -0.02 -13.41 17.67
N THR A 394 0.95 -14.28 17.38
CA THR A 394 2.29 -14.29 17.96
C THR A 394 3.32 -14.42 16.84
N ARG A 395 4.57 -14.04 17.09
CA ARG A 395 5.66 -14.06 16.11
C ARG A 395 5.32 -13.22 14.88
N VAL A 396 4.79 -12.01 15.13
CA VAL A 396 4.56 -10.99 14.10
C VAL A 396 5.26 -9.71 14.54
N TYR A 397 6.02 -9.10 13.66
CA TYR A 397 6.61 -7.80 13.89
C TYR A 397 5.95 -6.75 13.01
N PHE A 398 5.39 -5.71 13.64
CA PHE A 398 4.72 -4.60 12.98
C PHE A 398 5.66 -3.41 12.89
N THR A 399 5.90 -2.92 11.68
CA THR A 399 6.73 -1.74 11.46
C THR A 399 5.96 -0.70 10.65
N ASN A 400 6.02 0.57 11.04
CA ASN A 400 5.26 1.63 10.41
C ASN A 400 6.11 2.88 10.28
N GLY A 401 5.98 3.60 9.17
CA GLY A 401 6.58 4.91 9.02
C GLY A 401 5.78 5.99 9.75
N GLU A 402 6.46 6.94 10.41
CA GLU A 402 5.81 8.08 11.07
C GLU A 402 5.04 8.95 10.07
N LEU A 403 5.54 9.07 8.84
CA LEU A 403 4.95 9.86 7.75
C LEU A 403 3.97 9.05 6.88
N ASP A 404 3.70 7.80 7.23
CA ASP A 404 2.70 6.99 6.55
C ASP A 404 1.30 7.47 6.93
N SER A 405 0.59 8.02 5.96
CA SER A 405 -0.77 8.53 6.17
C SER A 405 -1.79 7.43 6.47
N ASP A 406 -1.49 6.18 6.08
CA ASP A 406 -2.32 5.00 6.38
C ASP A 406 -2.00 4.36 7.75
N LYS A 407 -0.98 4.82 8.49
CA LYS A 407 -0.50 4.16 9.73
C LYS A 407 -1.56 3.93 10.81
N ARG A 408 -2.66 4.73 10.80
CA ARG A 408 -3.78 4.54 11.75
C ARG A 408 -4.58 3.26 11.51
N LEU A 409 -4.39 2.62 10.35
CA LEU A 409 -4.94 1.31 10.04
C LEU A 409 -4.08 0.16 10.57
N SER A 410 -2.94 0.45 11.18
CA SER A 410 -1.92 -0.51 11.60
C SER A 410 -1.72 -0.53 13.11
N ILE A 411 -1.00 -1.55 13.59
CA ILE A 411 -0.58 -1.68 14.99
C ILE A 411 0.68 -0.85 15.19
N LEU A 412 0.61 0.13 16.11
CA LEU A 412 1.66 1.12 16.36
C LEU A 412 2.35 0.94 17.72
N GLN A 413 1.91 -0.01 18.52
CA GLN A 413 2.45 -0.37 19.83
C GLN A 413 2.44 -1.89 19.97
N ASP A 414 3.31 -2.43 20.80
CA ASP A 414 3.39 -3.87 21.04
C ASP A 414 2.00 -4.44 21.35
N LEU A 415 1.58 -5.40 20.55
CA LEU A 415 0.31 -6.11 20.72
C LEU A 415 0.40 -7.09 21.90
N ASN A 416 1.54 -7.78 22.01
CA ASN A 416 1.93 -8.68 23.09
C ASN A 416 3.45 -8.93 23.02
N ASP A 417 4.00 -9.69 23.96
CA ASP A 417 5.43 -9.94 24.08
C ASP A 417 6.06 -10.61 22.83
N GLU A 418 5.26 -11.32 22.03
CA GLU A 418 5.69 -12.00 20.80
C GLU A 418 5.21 -11.28 19.51
N ALA A 419 4.57 -10.12 19.65
CA ALA A 419 4.10 -9.31 18.53
C ALA A 419 4.42 -7.84 18.76
N PRO A 420 5.71 -7.48 18.72
CA PRO A 420 6.17 -6.10 18.92
C PRO A 420 5.82 -5.19 17.76
N ALA A 421 5.86 -3.87 18.00
CA ALA A 421 5.63 -2.85 16.98
C ALA A 421 6.58 -1.67 17.14
N ASP A 422 7.00 -1.09 16.02
CA ASP A 422 7.81 0.12 15.98
C ASP A 422 7.30 1.13 14.95
N VAL A 423 7.47 2.42 15.27
CA VAL A 423 7.22 3.54 14.37
C VAL A 423 8.53 4.21 14.01
N ILE A 424 8.83 4.28 12.72
CA ILE A 424 10.10 4.76 12.17
C ILE A 424 10.02 6.28 11.94
N PRO A 425 10.76 7.10 12.70
CA PRO A 425 10.76 8.55 12.54
C PRO A 425 11.26 8.97 11.14
N TYR A 426 10.72 10.05 10.59
CA TYR A 426 11.10 10.67 9.29
C TYR A 426 10.75 9.85 8.05
N PHE A 427 10.29 8.62 8.19
CA PHE A 427 9.97 7.74 7.07
C PHE A 427 8.47 7.49 6.95
N GLY A 428 8.04 7.09 5.78
CA GLY A 428 6.68 6.72 5.46
C GLY A 428 6.54 5.25 5.09
N TYR A 429 5.68 4.96 4.16
CA TYR A 429 5.23 3.64 3.76
C TYR A 429 6.38 2.71 3.31
N GLY A 430 6.52 1.57 3.96
CA GLY A 430 7.40 0.48 3.54
C GLY A 430 8.90 0.81 3.47
N ALA A 431 9.37 1.86 4.15
CA ALA A 431 10.77 2.31 4.10
C ALA A 431 11.75 1.28 4.65
N ASP A 432 11.33 0.49 5.62
CA ASP A 432 12.08 -0.56 6.29
C ASP A 432 12.44 -1.73 5.35
N PHE A 433 11.70 -1.92 4.27
CA PHE A 433 12.01 -2.90 3.22
C PHE A 433 13.17 -2.51 2.31
N ALA A 434 13.69 -1.28 2.37
CA ALA A 434 14.90 -0.93 1.62
C ALA A 434 16.06 -1.86 2.02
N SER A 435 16.91 -2.24 1.04
CA SER A 435 18.10 -3.04 1.37
C SER A 435 18.99 -2.31 2.37
N MET A 436 19.52 -3.04 3.33
CA MET A 436 20.39 -2.50 4.38
C MET A 436 21.67 -1.90 3.82
N ASP A 437 22.15 -2.40 2.68
CA ASP A 437 23.34 -1.87 1.97
C ASP A 437 23.14 -0.43 1.49
N THR A 438 21.90 -0.02 1.24
CA THR A 438 21.53 1.34 0.81
C THR A 438 21.08 2.23 1.94
N THR A 439 20.86 1.68 3.14
CA THR A 439 20.36 2.41 4.30
C THR A 439 21.47 3.15 5.02
N VAL A 440 21.40 4.49 5.00
CA VAL A 440 22.37 5.36 5.66
C VAL A 440 21.85 5.98 6.96
N PHE A 441 20.54 5.94 7.19
CA PHE A 441 19.89 6.54 8.37
C PHE A 441 19.89 5.55 9.54
N GLU A 442 20.51 5.92 10.65
CA GLU A 442 20.76 5.03 11.80
C GLU A 442 19.46 4.51 12.43
N GLY A 443 18.44 5.37 12.59
CA GLY A 443 17.14 4.96 13.14
C GLY A 443 16.42 3.89 12.32
N LEU A 444 16.53 3.95 10.97
CA LEU A 444 15.99 2.93 10.09
C LEU A 444 16.81 1.63 10.18
N ARG A 445 18.13 1.75 10.25
CA ARG A 445 19.05 0.64 10.42
C ARG A 445 18.76 -0.18 11.68
N HIS A 446 18.50 0.50 12.79
CA HIS A 446 18.14 -0.16 14.06
C HIS A 446 16.87 -1.02 13.92
N ILE A 447 15.84 -0.51 13.21
CA ILE A 447 14.61 -1.29 12.95
C ILE A 447 14.92 -2.49 12.06
N GLN A 448 15.73 -2.32 11.02
CA GLN A 448 16.13 -3.42 10.13
C GLN A 448 16.94 -4.50 10.88
N GLU A 449 17.84 -4.12 11.77
CA GLU A 449 18.55 -5.04 12.65
C GLU A 449 17.58 -5.80 13.58
N ARG A 450 16.57 -5.12 14.12
CA ARG A 450 15.53 -5.77 14.93
C ARG A 450 14.70 -6.76 14.11
N VAL A 451 14.33 -6.43 12.87
CA VAL A 451 13.67 -7.38 11.94
C VAL A 451 14.52 -8.64 11.80
N ARG A 452 15.83 -8.46 11.49
CA ARG A 452 16.77 -9.57 11.33
C ARG A 452 16.83 -10.43 12.59
N SER A 453 17.03 -9.83 13.77
CA SER A 453 17.13 -10.56 15.05
C SER A 453 15.86 -11.35 15.35
N LEU A 454 14.66 -10.80 15.13
CA LEU A 454 13.40 -11.51 15.36
C LEU A 454 13.24 -12.68 14.38
N ILE A 455 13.57 -12.50 13.11
CA ILE A 455 13.55 -13.60 12.13
C ILE A 455 14.49 -14.72 12.52
N PHE A 456 15.72 -14.40 12.95
CA PHE A 456 16.69 -15.39 13.44
C PHE A 456 16.14 -16.15 14.66
N GLN A 457 15.51 -15.43 15.59
CA GLN A 457 14.85 -16.07 16.75
C GLN A 457 13.73 -17.03 16.33
N TRP A 458 12.88 -16.66 15.37
CA TRP A 458 11.79 -17.51 14.88
C TRP A 458 12.31 -18.73 14.12
N LEU A 459 13.42 -18.56 13.41
CA LEU A 459 14.13 -19.65 12.73
C LEU A 459 14.94 -20.52 13.68
N GLU A 460 15.14 -20.10 14.95
CA GLU A 460 16.00 -20.78 15.95
C GLU A 460 17.47 -20.87 15.47
N ILE A 461 17.94 -19.84 14.76
CA ILE A 461 19.32 -19.69 14.32
C ILE A 461 20.08 -18.88 15.37
N ASP A 462 21.28 -19.36 15.75
CA ASP A 462 22.17 -18.62 16.65
C ASP A 462 22.74 -17.40 15.92
N ASP A 463 22.44 -16.22 16.43
CA ASP A 463 22.84 -14.94 15.84
C ASP A 463 24.34 -14.67 15.93
N GLY A 464 25.07 -15.43 16.76
CA GLY A 464 26.50 -15.25 16.98
C GLY A 464 26.89 -13.90 17.61
N GLU A 465 25.94 -13.01 17.87
CA GLU A 465 26.11 -11.76 18.61
C GLU A 465 25.80 -12.04 20.09
N THR A 466 26.87 -12.09 20.90
CA THR A 466 26.78 -12.10 22.35
C THR A 466 26.03 -10.87 22.85
N GLU A 467 25.08 -11.11 23.76
CA GLU A 467 24.35 -10.18 24.64
C GLU A 467 24.93 -8.75 24.66
N THR A 468 24.40 -7.88 23.85
CA THR A 468 24.51 -6.44 24.12
C THR A 468 23.48 -6.10 25.16
N THR A 469 23.96 -5.89 26.39
CA THR A 469 23.24 -5.31 27.52
C THR A 469 22.40 -4.14 27.07
N THR A 470 21.09 -4.21 27.32
CA THR A 470 20.17 -3.07 27.26
C THR A 470 20.69 -1.95 28.17
N GLU A 471 21.47 -1.01 27.63
CA GLU A 471 21.63 0.28 28.23
C GLU A 471 20.40 1.12 27.90
N GLU A 472 19.65 1.45 28.95
CA GLU A 472 18.58 2.45 28.91
C GLU A 472 19.12 3.74 28.29
N ILE A 473 18.69 4.07 27.08
CA ILE A 473 18.99 5.37 26.48
C ILE A 473 18.13 6.39 27.20
N GLU A 474 18.75 7.12 28.16
CA GLU A 474 18.18 8.36 28.69
C GLU A 474 17.89 9.31 27.51
N THR A 475 16.63 9.64 27.35
CA THR A 475 16.16 10.65 26.40
C THR A 475 16.72 12.02 26.77
N THR A 476 17.88 12.38 26.26
CA THR A 476 18.35 13.76 26.28
C THR A 476 17.69 14.53 25.15
N THR A 477 16.73 15.35 25.50
CA THR A 477 16.19 16.41 24.64
C THR A 477 17.33 17.29 24.10
N PRO A 478 17.48 17.47 22.79
CA PRO A 478 18.45 18.45 22.27
C PRO A 478 17.92 19.86 22.51
N SER A 479 18.44 20.53 23.52
CA SER A 479 18.36 21.98 23.62
C SER A 479 19.43 22.58 22.69
N ASN A 480 19.00 23.49 21.83
CA ASN A 480 19.76 24.39 20.95
C ASN A 480 19.84 24.00 19.47
N ILE A 481 18.78 24.38 18.73
CA ILE A 481 18.93 24.78 17.34
C ILE A 481 19.23 26.29 17.36
N THR A 482 20.50 26.64 17.21
CA THR A 482 20.94 28.00 16.92
C THR A 482 20.54 28.37 15.49
N SER A 483 19.83 29.48 15.36
CA SER A 483 19.53 30.17 14.12
C SER A 483 20.79 30.41 13.29
N TYR A 484 20.75 30.04 12.02
CA TYR A 484 21.62 30.61 11.01
C TYR A 484 20.83 31.65 10.19
N ASP A 485 21.35 32.88 10.19
CA ASP A 485 20.92 34.02 9.39
C ASP A 485 21.02 33.77 7.87
#